data_8cbe5496b35bb367e4218bb9c658ff59
#
_entry.id   8cbe5496b35bb367e4218bb9c658ff59
#
_cell.length_a   1.000
_cell.length_b   1.000
_cell.length_c   1.000
_cell.angle_alpha   90.00
_cell.angle_beta   90.00
_cell.angle_gamma   90.00
#
_symmetry.space_group_name_H-M   'P 1'
#
loop_
_entity.id
_entity.type
_entity.pdbx_description
1 polymer ?
#
loop_
_entity_poly.entity_id
_entity_poly.type
_entity_poly.pdbx_seq_one_letter_code
_entity_poly.pdbx_strand_id
1 'polypeptide(L)'
;MGFFGFSKKKTEDVEEEVLDQTSDSTQEDAQDIELHGPWDINDDDAPDYDEYLNMGALYLPFLFGIELRLKASNADGNIVSTTITYKNSSLEMEVFAAPKSMGIWDEVRQEFLDNRAKAEETDGFFGKEILLPVTVQGKEVMSRIVGVDGPRWLVRAIFTGPAATDDSSEEKQALDKFLSDVVVNRG
;
A
#
# COMPACT_ATOMS: atom_id res chain seq x y z
N MET A 1 -26.86 81.01 -28.50
CA MET A 1 -25.51 80.84 -28.39
C MET A 1 -25.10 79.83 -27.44
N GLY A 2 -24.70 78.82 -27.94
CA GLY A 2 -24.49 77.57 -27.38
C GLY A 2 -23.39 77.39 -26.43
N PHE A 3 -23.59 76.68 -25.53
CA PHE A 3 -22.62 76.21 -24.81
C PHE A 3 -22.63 74.86 -24.41
N PHE A 4 -21.72 74.14 -24.66
CA PHE A 4 -21.56 72.77 -24.34
C PHE A 4 -20.61 72.59 -23.20
N GLY A 5 -21.08 72.04 -22.13
CA GLY A 5 -20.21 71.44 -21.15
C GLY A 5 -20.16 69.96 -21.36
N PHE A 6 -19.06 69.48 -21.86
CA PHE A 6 -18.83 68.08 -21.89
C PHE A 6 -18.25 67.62 -20.57
N SER A 7 -19.06 66.87 -19.87
CA SER A 7 -18.54 66.13 -18.77
C SER A 7 -18.05 64.77 -19.26
N LYS A 8 -16.81 64.63 -19.31
CA LYS A 8 -16.13 63.40 -19.58
C LYS A 8 -16.27 62.49 -18.36
N LYS A 9 -17.12 61.54 -18.48
CA LYS A 9 -17.24 60.55 -17.44
C LYS A 9 -16.20 59.48 -17.65
N LYS A 10 -15.37 59.41 -16.69
CA LYS A 10 -14.30 58.45 -16.57
C LYS A 10 -14.84 57.05 -16.37
N THR A 11 -14.58 56.20 -17.30
CA THR A 11 -14.80 54.76 -17.15
C THR A 11 -13.46 54.14 -16.79
N GLU A 12 -13.19 54.07 -15.52
CA GLU A 12 -11.92 53.47 -15.06
C GLU A 12 -12.06 52.55 -13.85
N ASP A 13 -13.25 52.12 -13.49
CA ASP A 13 -13.41 51.35 -12.27
C ASP A 13 -14.10 49.97 -12.44
N VAL A 14 -13.91 49.30 -13.56
CA VAL A 14 -14.58 48.02 -13.76
C VAL A 14 -13.64 46.85 -14.07
N GLU A 15 -12.35 47.08 -14.11
CA GLU A 15 -11.42 46.00 -14.50
C GLU A 15 -10.62 45.36 -13.36
N GLU A 16 -10.82 45.75 -12.12
CA GLU A 16 -10.02 45.22 -11.01
C GLU A 16 -10.70 44.18 -10.13
N GLU A 17 -11.95 43.86 -10.35
CA GLU A 17 -12.67 42.89 -9.52
C GLU A 17 -12.80 41.49 -10.10
N VAL A 18 -12.25 41.21 -11.26
CA VAL A 18 -12.45 39.90 -11.90
C VAL A 18 -11.26 38.97 -11.75
N LEU A 19 -10.18 39.43 -11.14
CA LEU A 19 -8.96 38.61 -11.03
C LEU A 19 -8.74 37.93 -9.68
N ASP A 20 -9.64 38.10 -8.73
CA ASP A 20 -9.46 37.57 -7.39
C ASP A 20 -10.38 36.37 -7.05
N GLN A 21 -11.05 35.80 -8.04
CA GLN A 21 -11.93 34.67 -7.79
C GLN A 21 -11.53 33.36 -8.49
N THR A 22 -10.36 33.30 -9.07
CA THR A 22 -9.88 32.07 -9.71
C THR A 22 -8.73 31.36 -9.00
N SER A 23 -8.42 31.76 -7.78
CA SER A 23 -7.38 31.11 -7.02
C SER A 23 -7.86 30.24 -5.85
N ASP A 24 -9.16 29.97 -5.76
CA ASP A 24 -9.68 29.20 -4.62
C ASP A 24 -10.38 27.88 -5.00
N SER A 25 -10.04 27.30 -6.13
CA SER A 25 -10.63 26.02 -6.49
C SER A 25 -9.63 24.93 -6.90
N THR A 26 -8.40 25.01 -6.42
CA THR A 26 -7.41 23.97 -6.66
C THR A 26 -6.69 23.54 -5.38
N GLN A 27 -7.37 23.60 -4.25
CA GLN A 27 -6.95 22.97 -3.00
C GLN A 27 -7.93 21.89 -2.58
N GLU A 28 -8.54 21.21 -3.54
CA GLU A 28 -9.24 19.98 -3.24
C GLU A 28 -8.34 18.82 -3.66
N ASP A 29 -8.05 18.00 -2.66
CA ASP A 29 -7.47 16.66 -2.81
C ASP A 29 -6.01 16.52 -3.27
N ALA A 30 -5.11 17.23 -2.64
CA ALA A 30 -3.93 16.54 -2.20
C ALA A 30 -4.37 15.68 -1.00
N GLN A 31 -4.97 14.53 -1.28
CA GLN A 31 -5.00 13.45 -0.31
C GLN A 31 -3.55 13.32 0.11
N ASP A 32 -3.27 13.50 1.39
CA ASP A 32 -2.03 13.09 1.99
C ASP A 32 -1.91 11.61 1.62
N ILE A 33 -1.17 11.33 0.55
CA ILE A 33 -0.74 9.97 0.28
C ILE A 33 0.21 9.69 1.42
N GLU A 34 -0.34 9.09 2.46
CA GLU A 34 0.44 8.66 3.60
C GLU A 34 1.50 7.71 3.04
N LEU A 35 2.73 8.16 3.07
CA LEU A 35 3.86 7.35 2.63
C LEU A 35 3.93 6.15 3.55
N HIS A 36 3.85 4.98 2.98
CA HIS A 36 3.96 3.72 3.70
C HIS A 36 4.78 2.72 2.92
N GLY A 37 5.36 1.78 3.66
CA GLY A 37 6.05 0.64 3.06
C GLY A 37 5.09 -0.49 2.62
N PRO A 38 5.63 -1.68 2.43
CA PRO A 38 7.03 -2.06 2.73
C PRO A 38 8.05 -1.16 2.05
N TRP A 39 9.12 -0.87 2.76
CA TRP A 39 10.17 0.06 2.35
C TRP A 39 11.36 -0.70 1.76
N ASP A 40 12.04 -0.12 0.80
CA ASP A 40 13.39 -0.59 0.44
C ASP A 40 14.40 -0.12 1.50
N ILE A 41 15.42 -0.93 1.75
CA ILE A 41 16.47 -0.60 2.72
C ILE A 41 17.22 0.69 2.39
N ASN A 42 17.15 1.14 1.14
CA ASN A 42 17.77 2.38 0.66
C ASN A 42 16.79 3.55 0.58
N ASP A 43 15.54 3.38 0.99
CA ASP A 43 14.58 4.47 1.02
C ASP A 43 14.90 5.45 2.15
N ASP A 44 14.98 6.73 1.82
CA ASP A 44 15.28 7.79 2.80
C ASP A 44 14.18 7.93 3.86
N ASP A 45 12.95 7.59 3.51
CA ASP A 45 11.78 7.67 4.40
C ASP A 45 11.50 6.35 5.16
N ALA A 46 12.33 5.34 4.97
CA ALA A 46 12.19 4.08 5.70
C ALA A 46 12.31 4.30 7.22
N PRO A 47 11.51 3.56 8.02
CA PRO A 47 11.65 3.65 9.47
C PRO A 47 13.03 3.18 9.93
N ASP A 48 13.43 3.63 11.12
CA ASP A 48 14.61 3.08 11.76
C ASP A 48 14.39 1.60 12.10
N TYR A 49 15.20 0.75 11.50
CA TYR A 49 15.08 -0.71 11.63
C TYR A 49 16.21 -1.35 12.45
N ASP A 50 16.98 -0.56 13.19
CA ASP A 50 18.09 -1.08 13.99
C ASP A 50 17.65 -2.12 15.05
N GLU A 51 16.44 -1.98 15.57
CA GLU A 51 15.84 -2.92 16.51
C GLU A 51 14.90 -3.95 15.87
N TYR A 52 14.78 -3.94 14.54
CA TYR A 52 13.95 -4.89 13.84
C TYR A 52 14.55 -6.30 13.81
N LEU A 53 13.70 -7.29 13.73
CA LEU A 53 14.10 -8.67 13.57
C LEU A 53 14.59 -8.91 12.14
N ASN A 54 15.85 -9.24 11.98
CA ASN A 54 16.45 -9.50 10.68
C ASN A 54 16.18 -10.94 10.21
N MET A 55 15.41 -11.07 9.15
CA MET A 55 15.07 -12.35 8.49
C MET A 55 15.84 -12.55 7.17
N GLY A 56 16.92 -11.82 6.94
CA GLY A 56 17.66 -11.83 5.69
C GLY A 56 17.12 -10.84 4.67
N ALA A 57 16.14 -11.23 3.89
CA ALA A 57 15.48 -10.35 2.92
C ALA A 57 14.47 -9.38 3.54
N LEU A 58 14.02 -9.61 4.75
CA LEU A 58 13.05 -8.79 5.47
C LEU A 58 13.57 -8.40 6.85
N TYR A 59 13.36 -7.15 7.21
CA TYR A 59 13.45 -6.66 8.58
C TYR A 59 12.04 -6.44 9.10
N LEU A 60 11.68 -7.13 10.18
CA LEU A 60 10.33 -7.14 10.72
C LEU A 60 10.22 -6.22 11.92
N PRO A 61 9.22 -5.32 11.96
CA PRO A 61 8.96 -4.50 13.12
C PRO A 61 8.47 -5.33 14.30
N PHE A 62 8.49 -4.74 15.47
CA PHE A 62 7.95 -5.38 16.67
C PHE A 62 6.42 -5.22 16.72
N LEU A 63 5.74 -6.31 17.04
CA LEU A 63 4.32 -6.30 17.40
C LEU A 63 4.10 -7.28 18.56
N PHE A 64 3.56 -6.76 19.65
CA PHE A 64 3.31 -7.59 20.84
C PHE A 64 2.24 -8.66 20.58
N GLY A 65 2.52 -9.86 21.06
CA GLY A 65 1.55 -10.97 20.99
C GLY A 65 1.53 -11.73 19.68
N ILE A 66 2.51 -11.52 18.79
CA ILE A 66 2.63 -12.30 17.55
C ILE A 66 3.32 -13.64 17.79
N GLU A 67 2.94 -14.63 16.96
CA GLU A 67 3.68 -15.86 16.77
C GLU A 67 4.34 -15.84 15.38
N LEU A 68 5.62 -16.14 15.33
CA LEU A 68 6.41 -16.13 14.11
C LEU A 68 6.72 -17.55 13.64
N ARG A 69 6.46 -17.85 12.38
CA ARG A 69 6.84 -19.10 11.71
C ARG A 69 7.64 -18.80 10.47
N LEU A 70 8.70 -19.55 10.27
CA LEU A 70 9.58 -19.42 9.14
C LEU A 70 9.55 -20.69 8.31
N LYS A 71 9.51 -20.51 6.99
CA LYS A 71 9.72 -21.59 6.04
C LYS A 71 11.04 -21.37 5.32
N ALA A 72 11.94 -22.34 5.45
CA ALA A 72 13.24 -22.30 4.79
C ALA A 72 13.28 -23.21 3.57
N SER A 73 14.09 -22.85 2.59
CA SER A 73 14.43 -23.72 1.47
C SER A 73 15.29 -24.89 1.93
N ASN A 74 14.95 -26.09 1.49
CA ASN A 74 15.75 -27.27 1.76
C ASN A 74 17.08 -27.30 1.02
N ALA A 75 17.24 -26.47 0.00
CA ALA A 75 18.44 -26.44 -0.85
C ALA A 75 19.58 -25.64 -0.24
N ASP A 76 19.28 -24.48 0.38
CA ASP A 76 20.28 -23.53 0.85
C ASP A 76 20.01 -22.98 2.25
N GLY A 77 18.89 -23.39 2.88
CA GLY A 77 18.51 -22.91 4.20
C GLY A 77 17.98 -21.47 4.25
N ASN A 78 17.89 -20.80 3.10
CA ASN A 78 17.34 -19.43 3.06
C ASN A 78 15.85 -19.41 3.40
N ILE A 79 15.42 -18.35 4.09
CA ILE A 79 14.03 -18.14 4.43
C ILE A 79 13.27 -17.78 3.16
N VAL A 80 12.27 -18.57 2.80
CA VAL A 80 11.43 -18.35 1.62
C VAL A 80 10.08 -17.74 1.95
N SER A 81 9.60 -17.94 3.17
CA SER A 81 8.33 -17.39 3.63
C SER A 81 8.38 -17.11 5.13
N THR A 82 7.74 -16.05 5.53
CA THR A 82 7.60 -15.64 6.94
C THR A 82 6.12 -15.48 7.23
N THR A 83 5.60 -16.20 8.20
CA THR A 83 4.20 -16.11 8.63
C THR A 83 4.13 -15.58 10.05
N ILE A 84 3.31 -14.55 10.24
CA ILE A 84 2.97 -14.00 11.53
C ILE A 84 1.53 -14.34 11.85
N THR A 85 1.30 -14.82 13.04
CA THR A 85 -0.06 -15.00 13.58
C THR A 85 -0.29 -13.96 14.67
N TYR A 86 -1.37 -13.24 14.54
CA TYR A 86 -1.83 -12.26 15.52
C TYR A 86 -3.30 -12.49 15.80
N LYS A 87 -3.61 -12.92 17.02
CA LYS A 87 -4.97 -13.32 17.41
C LYS A 87 -5.54 -14.38 16.47
N ASN A 88 -6.61 -14.08 15.76
CA ASN A 88 -7.29 -14.99 14.83
C ASN A 88 -6.88 -14.77 13.36
N SER A 89 -5.93 -13.91 13.12
CA SER A 89 -5.46 -13.55 11.78
C SER A 89 -4.03 -14.01 11.54
N SER A 90 -3.69 -14.23 10.29
CA SER A 90 -2.31 -14.47 9.87
C SER A 90 -1.91 -13.58 8.70
N LEU A 91 -0.62 -13.33 8.63
CA LEU A 91 0.04 -12.62 7.54
C LEU A 91 1.25 -13.45 7.10
N GLU A 92 1.20 -13.96 5.89
CA GLU A 92 2.33 -14.63 5.25
C GLU A 92 2.99 -13.68 4.26
N MET A 93 4.30 -13.54 4.35
CA MET A 93 5.10 -12.65 3.51
C MET A 93 6.16 -13.43 2.76
N GLU A 94 6.26 -13.16 1.46
CA GLU A 94 7.33 -13.66 0.59
C GLU A 94 7.93 -12.52 -0.20
N VAL A 95 9.24 -12.56 -0.40
CA VAL A 95 9.95 -11.57 -1.22
C VAL A 95 10.52 -12.26 -2.44
N PHE A 96 10.20 -11.74 -3.61
CA PHE A 96 10.70 -12.21 -4.88
C PHE A 96 11.65 -11.19 -5.49
N ALA A 97 12.75 -11.67 -6.07
CA ALA A 97 13.57 -10.82 -6.93
C ALA A 97 12.79 -10.46 -8.20
N ALA A 98 12.85 -9.20 -8.59
CA ALA A 98 12.15 -8.71 -9.76
C ALA A 98 13.12 -8.07 -10.76
N PRO A 99 12.96 -8.33 -12.06
CA PRO A 99 13.88 -7.79 -13.08
C PRO A 99 13.67 -6.30 -13.34
N LYS A 100 12.56 -5.75 -12.92
CA LYS A 100 12.17 -4.33 -13.09
C LYS A 100 11.53 -3.80 -11.81
N SER A 101 11.52 -2.50 -11.67
CA SER A 101 11.10 -1.83 -10.46
C SER A 101 9.58 -1.63 -10.33
N MET A 102 8.81 -1.79 -11.41
CA MET A 102 7.37 -1.48 -11.40
C MET A 102 6.60 -2.42 -12.30
N GLY A 103 5.34 -2.65 -11.93
CA GLY A 103 4.37 -3.36 -12.75
C GLY A 103 4.37 -4.88 -12.60
N ILE A 104 5.17 -5.46 -11.73
CA ILE A 104 5.16 -6.91 -11.47
C ILE A 104 3.87 -7.30 -10.76
N TRP A 105 3.44 -6.51 -9.78
CA TRP A 105 2.18 -6.78 -9.09
C TRP A 105 0.97 -6.72 -10.03
N ASP A 106 0.95 -5.78 -10.97
CA ASP A 106 -0.12 -5.71 -11.97
C ASP A 106 -0.18 -6.97 -12.83
N GLU A 107 0.94 -7.49 -13.25
CA GLU A 107 1.04 -8.75 -14.03
C GLU A 107 0.56 -9.95 -13.18
N VAL A 108 1.03 -10.07 -11.95
CA VAL A 108 0.63 -11.15 -11.02
C VAL A 108 -0.85 -11.09 -10.69
N ARG A 109 -1.37 -9.90 -10.45
CA ARG A 109 -2.80 -9.70 -10.17
C ARG A 109 -3.67 -10.12 -11.34
N GLN A 110 -3.29 -9.74 -12.55
CA GLN A 110 -3.99 -10.15 -13.75
C GLN A 110 -3.98 -11.67 -13.91
N GLU A 111 -2.86 -12.32 -13.62
CA GLU A 111 -2.75 -13.78 -13.67
C GLU A 111 -3.71 -14.46 -12.66
N PHE A 112 -3.86 -13.91 -11.45
CA PHE A 112 -4.86 -14.41 -10.49
C PHE A 112 -6.27 -14.32 -11.04
N LEU A 113 -6.62 -13.18 -11.65
CA LEU A 113 -7.95 -12.96 -12.21
C LEU A 113 -8.24 -13.86 -13.43
N ASP A 114 -7.23 -14.13 -14.25
CA ASP A 114 -7.37 -14.97 -15.44
C ASP A 114 -7.45 -16.46 -15.09
N ASN A 115 -6.76 -16.92 -14.05
CA ASN A 115 -6.60 -18.34 -13.75
C ASN A 115 -7.42 -18.83 -12.56
N ARG A 116 -8.02 -17.93 -11.80
CA ARG A 116 -8.80 -18.26 -10.60
C ARG A 116 -10.21 -17.70 -10.71
N ALA A 117 -11.18 -18.55 -10.99
CA ALA A 117 -12.57 -18.14 -11.22
C ALA A 117 -13.21 -17.38 -10.03
N LYS A 118 -12.74 -17.64 -8.79
CA LYS A 118 -13.25 -17.00 -7.59
C LYS A 118 -12.41 -15.82 -7.11
N ALA A 119 -11.37 -15.44 -7.85
CA ALA A 119 -10.57 -14.27 -7.51
C ALA A 119 -11.32 -12.99 -7.84
N GLU A 120 -11.34 -12.05 -6.92
CA GLU A 120 -11.95 -10.74 -7.09
C GLU A 120 -10.94 -9.65 -6.78
N GLU A 121 -10.92 -8.61 -7.60
CA GLU A 121 -10.09 -7.43 -7.36
C GLU A 121 -10.84 -6.43 -6.49
N THR A 122 -10.14 -5.84 -5.53
CA THR A 122 -10.67 -4.80 -4.66
C THR A 122 -9.64 -3.70 -4.42
N ASP A 123 -10.10 -2.53 -4.02
CA ASP A 123 -9.23 -1.46 -3.56
C ASP A 123 -9.01 -1.60 -2.06
N GLY A 124 -7.76 -1.51 -1.62
CA GLY A 124 -7.38 -1.63 -0.22
C GLY A 124 -6.28 -0.66 0.18
N PHE A 125 -5.76 -0.83 1.38
CA PHE A 125 -4.72 0.02 1.95
C PHE A 125 -3.45 0.10 1.07
N PHE A 126 -3.09 -1.00 0.44
CA PHE A 126 -1.89 -1.10 -0.41
C PHE A 126 -2.18 -0.90 -1.92
N GLY A 127 -3.34 -0.37 -2.28
CA GLY A 127 -3.78 -0.21 -3.66
C GLY A 127 -4.69 -1.35 -4.10
N LYS A 128 -4.53 -1.82 -5.33
CA LYS A 128 -5.33 -2.96 -5.84
C LYS A 128 -4.88 -4.26 -5.18
N GLU A 129 -5.85 -4.97 -4.61
CA GLU A 129 -5.65 -6.22 -3.89
C GLU A 129 -6.53 -7.31 -4.49
N ILE A 130 -6.23 -8.57 -4.18
CA ILE A 130 -7.04 -9.72 -4.59
C ILE A 130 -7.70 -10.37 -3.37
N LEU A 131 -8.99 -10.61 -3.44
CA LEU A 131 -9.71 -11.49 -2.54
C LEU A 131 -9.88 -12.86 -3.20
N LEU A 132 -9.42 -13.91 -2.55
CA LEU A 132 -9.45 -15.27 -3.08
C LEU A 132 -9.81 -16.28 -1.99
N PRO A 133 -10.91 -17.06 -2.15
CA PRO A 133 -11.17 -18.19 -1.29
C PRO A 133 -10.07 -19.23 -1.41
N VAL A 134 -9.55 -19.69 -0.28
CA VAL A 134 -8.54 -20.75 -0.19
C VAL A 134 -9.01 -21.82 0.80
N THR A 135 -8.54 -23.04 0.61
CA THR A 135 -8.85 -24.14 1.54
C THR A 135 -7.73 -24.29 2.54
N VAL A 136 -8.05 -24.13 3.82
CA VAL A 136 -7.13 -24.34 4.94
C VAL A 136 -7.72 -25.40 5.86
N GLN A 137 -7.00 -26.51 6.04
CA GLN A 137 -7.43 -27.62 6.88
C GLN A 137 -8.85 -28.13 6.54
N GLY A 138 -9.18 -28.23 5.26
CA GLY A 138 -10.47 -28.70 4.77
C GLY A 138 -11.61 -27.69 4.84
N LYS A 139 -11.35 -26.46 5.27
CA LYS A 139 -12.32 -25.36 5.30
C LYS A 139 -11.97 -24.29 4.28
N GLU A 140 -12.97 -23.77 3.59
CA GLU A 140 -12.81 -22.62 2.73
C GLU A 140 -12.76 -21.35 3.58
N VAL A 141 -11.69 -20.58 3.43
CA VAL A 141 -11.50 -19.29 4.08
C VAL A 141 -11.17 -18.24 3.03
N MET A 142 -11.57 -16.99 3.26
CA MET A 142 -11.19 -15.90 2.39
C MET A 142 -9.77 -15.45 2.69
N SER A 143 -8.95 -15.32 1.66
CA SER A 143 -7.64 -14.68 1.75
C SER A 143 -7.64 -13.34 1.05
N ARG A 144 -6.85 -12.41 1.58
CA ARG A 144 -6.54 -11.12 0.96
C ARG A 144 -5.09 -11.13 0.53
N ILE A 145 -4.86 -10.98 -0.77
CA ILE A 145 -3.52 -11.03 -1.37
C ILE A 145 -3.13 -9.63 -1.78
N VAL A 146 -1.99 -9.20 -1.27
CA VAL A 146 -1.41 -7.88 -1.49
C VAL A 146 -0.06 -8.05 -2.16
N GLY A 147 0.23 -7.24 -3.16
CA GLY A 147 1.55 -7.14 -3.75
C GLY A 147 2.06 -5.71 -3.69
N VAL A 148 3.34 -5.57 -3.40
CA VAL A 148 4.01 -4.27 -3.40
C VAL A 148 5.29 -4.38 -4.21
N ASP A 149 5.38 -3.58 -5.28
CA ASP A 149 6.57 -3.48 -6.11
C ASP A 149 7.63 -2.60 -5.46
N GLY A 150 8.84 -3.08 -5.38
CA GLY A 150 10.02 -2.31 -4.97
C GLY A 150 11.04 -2.15 -6.10
N PRO A 151 12.22 -1.58 -5.82
CA PRO A 151 13.22 -1.28 -6.85
C PRO A 151 13.71 -2.50 -7.63
N ARG A 152 13.78 -3.66 -7.02
CA ARG A 152 14.18 -4.92 -7.64
C ARG A 152 13.55 -6.13 -6.96
N TRP A 153 12.41 -5.91 -6.33
CA TRP A 153 11.73 -6.94 -5.59
C TRP A 153 10.22 -6.76 -5.67
N LEU A 154 9.52 -7.84 -5.41
CA LEU A 154 8.09 -7.85 -5.14
C LEU A 154 7.87 -8.50 -3.77
N VAL A 155 7.17 -7.84 -2.88
CA VAL A 155 6.60 -8.46 -1.68
C VAL A 155 5.20 -8.94 -2.00
N ARG A 156 4.94 -10.22 -1.77
CA ARG A 156 3.59 -10.77 -1.77
C ARG A 156 3.19 -11.08 -0.33
N ALA A 157 2.08 -10.55 0.08
CA ALA A 157 1.51 -10.76 1.40
C ALA A 157 0.14 -11.39 1.30
N ILE A 158 -0.13 -12.41 2.13
CA ILE A 158 -1.41 -13.10 2.17
C ILE A 158 -1.95 -13.00 3.60
N PHE A 159 -3.10 -12.35 3.73
CA PHE A 159 -3.81 -12.21 4.99
C PHE A 159 -4.96 -13.22 5.06
N THR A 160 -5.15 -13.82 6.20
CA THR A 160 -6.31 -14.67 6.51
C THR A 160 -6.90 -14.29 7.87
N GLY A 161 -8.16 -14.69 8.10
CA GLY A 161 -8.90 -14.31 9.30
C GLY A 161 -9.54 -12.93 9.19
N PRO A 162 -9.88 -12.28 10.32
CA PRO A 162 -10.45 -10.94 10.32
C PRO A 162 -9.61 -9.89 9.56
N ALA A 163 -8.30 -10.03 9.55
CA ALA A 163 -7.40 -9.15 8.79
C ALA A 163 -7.61 -9.22 7.27
N ALA A 164 -8.26 -10.27 6.76
CA ALA A 164 -8.56 -10.41 5.34
C ALA A 164 -9.87 -9.74 4.93
N THR A 165 -10.89 -9.74 5.81
CA THR A 165 -12.26 -9.44 5.41
C THR A 165 -13.00 -8.42 6.27
N ASP A 166 -12.49 -8.10 7.44
CA ASP A 166 -13.16 -7.19 8.38
C ASP A 166 -12.40 -5.87 8.49
N ASP A 167 -12.86 -4.87 7.75
CA ASP A 167 -12.26 -3.53 7.71
C ASP A 167 -12.29 -2.81 9.07
N SER A 168 -13.19 -3.19 9.96
CA SER A 168 -13.28 -2.64 11.31
C SER A 168 -12.41 -3.36 12.33
N SER A 169 -11.78 -4.46 11.93
CA SER A 169 -10.99 -5.33 12.81
C SER A 169 -9.69 -4.65 13.26
N GLU A 170 -9.42 -4.71 14.56
CA GLU A 170 -8.13 -4.34 15.13
C GLU A 170 -6.99 -5.17 14.52
N GLU A 171 -7.25 -6.44 14.20
CA GLU A 171 -6.28 -7.34 13.60
C GLU A 171 -5.88 -6.87 12.20
N LYS A 172 -6.84 -6.40 11.40
CA LYS A 172 -6.55 -5.82 10.09
C LYS A 172 -5.70 -4.56 10.20
N GLN A 173 -6.07 -3.66 11.09
CA GLN A 173 -5.31 -2.42 11.32
C GLN A 173 -3.88 -2.71 11.79
N ALA A 174 -3.72 -3.64 12.73
CA ALA A 174 -2.41 -4.01 13.28
C ALA A 174 -1.52 -4.68 12.23
N LEU A 175 -2.06 -5.60 11.43
CA LEU A 175 -1.29 -6.31 10.42
C LEU A 175 -1.02 -5.47 9.16
N ASP A 176 -1.92 -4.58 8.78
CA ASP A 176 -1.66 -3.60 7.72
C ASP A 176 -0.52 -2.66 8.12
N LYS A 177 -0.56 -2.15 9.35
CA LYS A 177 0.53 -1.34 9.87
C LYS A 177 1.85 -2.12 9.95
N PHE A 178 1.81 -3.36 10.41
CA PHE A 178 3.00 -4.20 10.47
C PHE A 178 3.64 -4.35 9.08
N LEU A 179 2.87 -4.70 8.08
CA LEU A 179 3.38 -4.82 6.70
C LEU A 179 3.90 -3.48 6.17
N SER A 180 3.21 -2.39 6.47
CA SER A 180 3.64 -1.06 6.03
C SER A 180 4.94 -0.58 6.67
N ASP A 181 5.36 -1.16 7.78
CA ASP A 181 6.61 -0.82 8.46
C ASP A 181 7.76 -1.79 8.14
N VAL A 182 7.49 -2.86 7.40
CA VAL A 182 8.51 -3.83 6.97
C VAL A 182 9.55 -3.15 6.07
N VAL A 183 10.82 -3.48 6.27
CA VAL A 183 11.94 -3.04 5.42
C VAL A 183 12.48 -4.21 4.64
N VAL A 184 12.65 -4.05 3.34
CA VAL A 184 13.10 -5.08 2.41
C VAL A 184 14.56 -4.87 2.05
N ASN A 185 15.36 -5.89 2.23
CA ASN A 185 16.76 -5.92 1.84
C ASN A 185 16.99 -7.00 0.79
N ARG A 186 16.64 -6.69 -0.45
CA ARG A 186 16.83 -7.61 -1.56
C ARG A 186 17.24 -6.82 -2.80
N GLY A 187 18.49 -6.81 -3.05
CA GLY A 187 19.07 -6.12 -4.19
C GLY A 187 19.80 -7.02 -5.12
#